data_4924f31c28e7ae8067e248e726018e33
#
_entry.id   4924f31c28e7ae8067e248e726018e33
#
_cell.length_a   1.000
_cell.length_b   1.000
_cell.length_c   1.000
_cell.angle_alpha   90.00
_cell.angle_beta   90.00
_cell.angle_gamma   90.00
#
_symmetry.space_group_name_H-M   'P 1'
#
loop_
_entity.id
_entity.type
_entity.pdbx_description
1 polymer ?
#
loop_
_entity_poly.entity_id
_entity_poly.type
_entity_poly.pdbx_seq_one_letter_code
_entity_poly.pdbx_strand_id
1 'polypeptide(L)'
;VNIEDLKIPYSAVATDLYTGREVVFDRGPLFTAIRASISIPSLFRPVKYGLTTLIDGAISNCLPLNRVHRTEGDLLVAFDVNDVNEEEINQILRREHEAKLIDRQFELEVHEELLDVIHDFKNDTDMSLIKRLKHAGSRSMEVLKGVFNYRRAFNEDDSLEYGENYYDLLDRTFSLMNHKNTELMLELCKPDILVKMPFDSYGEISDYAKAKEISDRGYQLMCEALKPLCSMHK
;
A
#
# COMPACT_ATOMS: atom_id res chain seq x y z
N VAL A 1 22.92 -20.18 -16.61
CA VAL A 1 22.25 -19.50 -17.74
C VAL A 1 22.63 -18.04 -17.68
N ASN A 2 23.09 -17.48 -18.77
CA ASN A 2 23.36 -16.06 -18.90
C ASN A 2 22.16 -15.35 -19.59
N ILE A 3 22.11 -14.03 -19.45
CA ILE A 3 21.07 -13.22 -20.07
C ILE A 3 21.11 -13.33 -21.59
N GLU A 4 22.31 -13.29 -22.17
CA GLU A 4 22.55 -13.42 -23.62
C GLU A 4 22.16 -14.78 -24.20
N ASP A 5 21.97 -15.81 -23.36
CA ASP A 5 21.54 -17.15 -23.78
C ASP A 5 20.00 -17.27 -23.86
N LEU A 6 19.26 -16.23 -23.43
CA LEU A 6 17.79 -16.24 -23.44
C LEU A 6 17.22 -16.07 -24.85
N LYS A 7 16.10 -16.73 -25.09
CA LYS A 7 15.39 -16.63 -26.39
C LYS A 7 14.76 -15.26 -26.63
N ILE A 8 14.43 -14.55 -25.57
CA ILE A 8 13.84 -13.22 -25.60
C ILE A 8 14.84 -12.27 -24.94
N PRO A 9 15.19 -11.15 -25.59
CA PRO A 9 16.03 -10.14 -24.97
C PRO A 9 15.52 -9.75 -23.60
N TYR A 10 16.42 -9.69 -22.62
CA TYR A 10 16.08 -9.41 -21.22
C TYR A 10 17.07 -8.42 -20.65
N SER A 11 16.57 -7.50 -19.86
CA SER A 11 17.40 -6.66 -19.01
C SER A 11 16.76 -6.53 -17.61
N ALA A 12 17.60 -6.38 -16.60
CA ALA A 12 17.20 -6.08 -15.24
C ALA A 12 17.91 -4.84 -14.74
N VAL A 13 17.24 -4.09 -13.88
CA VAL A 13 17.75 -2.85 -13.29
C VAL A 13 18.01 -3.07 -11.81
N ALA A 14 19.15 -2.58 -11.33
CA ALA A 14 19.48 -2.47 -9.93
C ALA A 14 19.99 -1.05 -9.64
N THR A 15 20.09 -0.69 -8.37
CA THR A 15 20.59 0.62 -7.93
C THR A 15 21.88 0.46 -7.14
N ASP A 16 22.89 1.23 -7.48
CA ASP A 16 24.12 1.35 -6.68
C ASP A 16 23.81 2.08 -5.36
N LEU A 17 23.98 1.39 -4.24
CA LEU A 17 23.65 1.92 -2.91
C LEU A 17 24.41 3.20 -2.54
N TYR A 18 25.63 3.39 -3.07
CA TYR A 18 26.48 4.53 -2.68
C TYR A 18 26.26 5.76 -3.55
N THR A 19 25.94 5.55 -4.82
CA THR A 19 25.84 6.63 -5.80
C THR A 19 24.40 6.94 -6.22
N GLY A 20 23.46 6.03 -5.94
CA GLY A 20 22.07 6.10 -6.42
C GLY A 20 21.95 5.89 -7.93
N ARG A 21 23.05 5.52 -8.62
CA ARG A 21 23.01 5.32 -10.07
C ARG A 21 22.37 4.00 -10.43
N GLU A 22 21.65 4.02 -11.52
CA GLU A 22 21.10 2.85 -12.16
C GLU A 22 22.23 1.93 -12.70
N VAL A 23 22.09 0.64 -12.46
CA VAL A 23 22.93 -0.41 -13.00
C VAL A 23 22.07 -1.36 -13.82
N VAL A 24 22.31 -1.40 -15.14
CA VAL A 24 21.53 -2.23 -16.06
C VAL A 24 22.30 -3.50 -16.36
N PHE A 25 21.63 -4.64 -16.15
CA PHE A 25 22.12 -5.97 -16.52
C PHE A 25 21.46 -6.40 -17.84
N ASP A 26 22.22 -6.38 -18.92
CA ASP A 26 21.82 -6.86 -20.25
C ASP A 26 22.59 -8.11 -20.69
N ARG A 27 23.53 -8.56 -19.88
CA ARG A 27 24.40 -9.73 -20.08
C ARG A 27 24.92 -10.29 -18.77
N GLY A 28 25.51 -11.49 -18.83
CA GLY A 28 26.08 -12.17 -17.68
C GLY A 28 25.08 -13.04 -16.94
N PRO A 29 25.40 -13.51 -15.71
CA PRO A 29 24.58 -14.46 -14.98
C PRO A 29 23.20 -13.94 -14.67
N LEU A 30 22.18 -14.55 -15.24
CA LEU A 30 20.76 -14.17 -15.07
C LEU A 30 20.36 -14.12 -13.59
N PHE A 31 20.77 -15.13 -12.80
CA PHE A 31 20.47 -15.17 -11.38
C PHE A 31 21.00 -13.96 -10.61
N THR A 32 22.22 -13.51 -10.96
CA THR A 32 22.82 -12.32 -10.32
C THR A 32 22.04 -11.06 -10.65
N ALA A 33 21.62 -10.91 -11.90
CA ALA A 33 20.82 -9.78 -12.36
C ALA A 33 19.46 -9.72 -11.63
N ILE A 34 18.73 -10.83 -11.62
CA ILE A 34 17.43 -10.93 -10.91
C ILE A 34 17.63 -10.66 -9.42
N ARG A 35 18.63 -11.32 -8.79
CA ARG A 35 18.87 -11.18 -7.36
C ARG A 35 19.24 -9.74 -6.95
N ALA A 36 19.98 -9.03 -7.80
CA ALA A 36 20.27 -7.62 -7.58
C ALA A 36 19.03 -6.75 -7.74
N SER A 37 18.27 -6.99 -8.80
CA SER A 37 17.05 -6.22 -9.14
C SER A 37 15.96 -6.29 -8.06
N ILE A 38 15.82 -7.43 -7.38
CA ILE A 38 14.81 -7.64 -6.31
C ILE A 38 15.37 -7.43 -4.90
N SER A 39 16.51 -6.76 -4.74
CA SER A 39 17.14 -6.53 -3.43
C SER A 39 16.46 -5.40 -2.66
N ILE A 40 15.16 -5.56 -2.36
CA ILE A 40 14.35 -4.60 -1.60
C ILE A 40 14.98 -4.37 -0.22
N PRO A 41 15.31 -3.11 0.13
CA PRO A 41 15.83 -2.79 1.45
C PRO A 41 14.88 -3.25 2.56
N SER A 42 15.42 -3.72 3.67
CA SER A 42 14.74 -4.36 4.80
C SER A 42 14.22 -5.78 4.56
N LEU A 43 13.89 -6.16 3.33
CA LEU A 43 13.41 -7.51 3.01
C LEU A 43 14.54 -8.45 2.57
N PHE A 44 15.42 -7.98 1.69
CA PHE A 44 16.55 -8.75 1.18
C PHE A 44 17.89 -8.09 1.44
N ARG A 45 18.92 -8.92 1.62
CA ARG A 45 20.29 -8.42 1.74
C ARG A 45 20.75 -7.83 0.41
N PRO A 46 21.40 -6.64 0.42
CA PRO A 46 22.04 -6.08 -0.75
C PRO A 46 23.07 -7.03 -1.39
N VAL A 47 23.24 -6.92 -2.68
CA VAL A 47 24.18 -7.75 -3.46
C VAL A 47 25.51 -7.03 -3.64
N LYS A 48 26.61 -7.64 -3.22
CA LYS A 48 27.94 -7.13 -3.53
C LYS A 48 28.29 -7.44 -4.98
N TYR A 49 28.65 -6.42 -5.75
CA TYR A 49 28.99 -6.54 -7.17
C TYR A 49 30.24 -5.70 -7.48
N GLY A 50 31.36 -6.38 -7.63
CA GLY A 50 32.67 -5.72 -7.77
C GLY A 50 33.01 -4.85 -6.57
N LEU A 51 33.18 -3.56 -6.79
CA LEU A 51 33.46 -2.56 -5.73
C LEU A 51 32.23 -1.89 -5.17
N THR A 52 31.04 -2.20 -5.68
CA THR A 52 29.79 -1.58 -5.25
C THR A 52 28.85 -2.57 -4.55
N THR A 53 27.79 -2.05 -3.99
CA THR A 53 26.71 -2.80 -3.36
C THR A 53 25.41 -2.40 -4.04
N LEU A 54 24.67 -3.38 -4.53
CA LEU A 54 23.42 -3.19 -5.29
C LEU A 54 22.22 -3.47 -4.41
N ILE A 55 21.23 -2.63 -4.60
CA ILE A 55 19.90 -2.72 -4.02
C ILE A 55 18.85 -2.71 -5.15
N ASP A 56 17.58 -2.81 -4.79
CA ASP A 56 16.46 -2.85 -5.72
C ASP A 56 16.51 -1.74 -6.78
N GLY A 57 16.18 -2.10 -8.01
CA GLY A 57 16.19 -1.18 -9.14
C GLY A 57 15.10 -0.12 -9.09
N ALA A 58 13.99 -0.38 -8.41
CA ALA A 58 12.86 0.54 -8.32
C ALA A 58 13.25 1.88 -7.68
N ILE A 59 14.31 1.91 -6.85
CA ILE A 59 14.80 3.13 -6.23
C ILE A 59 15.33 4.15 -7.26
N SER A 60 15.96 3.67 -8.33
CA SER A 60 16.50 4.55 -9.39
C SER A 60 15.61 4.60 -10.63
N ASN A 61 14.94 3.50 -10.98
CA ASN A 61 14.13 3.39 -12.19
C ASN A 61 13.09 2.27 -12.03
N CYS A 62 11.94 2.61 -11.46
CA CYS A 62 10.89 1.65 -11.13
C CYS A 62 10.22 1.06 -12.38
N LEU A 63 10.02 1.86 -13.42
CA LEU A 63 9.43 1.43 -14.69
C LEU A 63 10.40 1.75 -15.84
N PRO A 64 11.37 0.88 -16.16
CA PRO A 64 12.52 1.20 -17.00
C PRO A 64 12.21 1.24 -18.51
N LEU A 65 11.23 2.04 -18.93
CA LEU A 65 10.79 2.17 -20.33
C LEU A 65 11.91 2.68 -21.24
N ASN A 66 12.79 3.53 -20.72
CA ASN A 66 13.95 4.08 -21.40
C ASN A 66 15.06 3.04 -21.68
N ARG A 67 14.92 1.82 -21.16
CA ARG A 67 15.88 0.70 -21.37
C ARG A 67 15.39 -0.31 -22.39
N VAL A 68 14.16 -0.19 -22.87
CA VAL A 68 13.61 -1.08 -23.88
C VAL A 68 14.14 -0.67 -25.25
N HIS A 69 14.84 -1.60 -25.92
CA HIS A 69 15.22 -1.41 -27.30
C HIS A 69 14.02 -1.62 -28.20
N ARG A 70 13.71 -0.65 -29.04
CA ARG A 70 12.60 -0.74 -30.01
C ARG A 70 13.08 -0.30 -31.39
N THR A 71 12.52 -0.93 -32.40
CA THR A 71 12.68 -0.57 -33.80
C THR A 71 11.40 0.07 -34.33
N GLU A 72 11.45 0.63 -35.52
CA GLU A 72 10.27 1.24 -36.15
C GLU A 72 9.17 0.19 -36.32
N GLY A 73 7.96 0.48 -35.81
CA GLY A 73 6.83 -0.43 -35.83
C GLY A 73 6.64 -1.28 -34.57
N ASP A 74 7.61 -1.30 -33.66
CA ASP A 74 7.47 -2.01 -32.38
C ASP A 74 6.54 -1.24 -31.42
N LEU A 75 5.70 -2.00 -30.70
CA LEU A 75 4.86 -1.45 -29.63
C LEU A 75 5.59 -1.51 -28.30
N LEU A 76 5.63 -0.39 -27.59
CA LEU A 76 6.10 -0.33 -26.21
C LEU A 76 4.93 -0.61 -25.28
N VAL A 77 5.00 -1.74 -24.57
CA VAL A 77 3.99 -2.16 -23.60
C VAL A 77 4.56 -1.99 -22.20
N ALA A 78 3.85 -1.28 -21.34
CA ALA A 78 4.19 -1.07 -19.96
C ALA A 78 3.17 -1.72 -19.02
N PHE A 79 3.68 -2.40 -17.98
CA PHE A 79 2.91 -2.86 -16.83
C PHE A 79 3.36 -2.08 -15.61
N ASP A 80 2.49 -1.20 -15.10
CA ASP A 80 2.69 -0.49 -13.86
C ASP A 80 1.98 -1.25 -12.73
N VAL A 81 2.77 -1.85 -11.86
CA VAL A 81 2.28 -2.58 -10.68
C VAL A 81 2.35 -1.74 -9.40
N ASN A 82 2.79 -0.49 -9.51
CA ASN A 82 2.90 0.47 -8.41
C ASN A 82 1.88 1.61 -8.55
N ASP A 83 0.82 1.39 -9.31
CA ASP A 83 -0.23 2.39 -9.45
C ASP A 83 -0.95 2.60 -8.12
N VAL A 84 -1.34 3.83 -7.86
CA VAL A 84 -2.07 4.21 -6.64
C VAL A 84 -3.50 4.53 -7.04
N ASN A 85 -4.45 3.81 -6.46
CA ASN A 85 -5.86 4.11 -6.65
C ASN A 85 -6.29 5.27 -5.73
N GLU A 86 -6.09 6.50 -6.19
CA GLU A 86 -6.44 7.69 -5.40
C GLU A 86 -7.92 7.72 -4.97
N GLU A 87 -8.81 7.16 -5.79
CA GLU A 87 -10.24 7.15 -5.49
C GLU A 87 -10.55 6.19 -4.32
N GLU A 88 -9.91 5.04 -4.28
CA GLU A 88 -10.01 4.07 -3.20
C GLU A 88 -9.40 4.61 -1.91
N ILE A 89 -8.22 5.20 -1.98
CA ILE A 89 -7.58 5.87 -0.84
C ILE A 89 -8.47 6.99 -0.28
N ASN A 90 -9.02 7.83 -1.14
CA ASN A 90 -9.94 8.89 -0.72
C ASN A 90 -11.20 8.35 -0.06
N GLN A 91 -11.72 7.20 -0.51
CA GLN A 91 -12.85 6.54 0.14
C GLN A 91 -12.48 6.01 1.52
N ILE A 92 -11.30 5.39 1.67
CA ILE A 92 -10.78 4.91 2.95
C ILE A 92 -10.62 6.08 3.92
N LEU A 93 -9.93 7.15 3.50
CA LEU A 93 -9.73 8.35 4.32
C LEU A 93 -11.04 9.01 4.76
N ARG A 94 -12.06 9.02 3.89
CA ARG A 94 -13.39 9.53 4.25
C ARG A 94 -14.04 8.66 5.31
N ARG A 95 -14.00 7.32 5.17
CA ARG A 95 -14.55 6.38 6.17
C ARG A 95 -13.85 6.52 7.51
N GLU A 96 -12.52 6.63 7.53
CA GLU A 96 -11.77 6.86 8.76
C GLU A 96 -12.12 8.19 9.41
N HIS A 97 -12.27 9.26 8.61
CA HIS A 97 -12.66 10.56 9.13
C HIS A 97 -14.08 10.53 9.72
N GLU A 98 -15.04 9.89 9.05
CA GLU A 98 -16.39 9.70 9.53
C GLU A 98 -16.41 8.87 10.82
N ALA A 99 -15.64 7.78 10.88
CA ALA A 99 -15.52 6.96 12.09
C ALA A 99 -14.95 7.75 13.27
N LYS A 100 -13.90 8.57 13.06
CA LYS A 100 -13.35 9.45 14.09
C LYS A 100 -14.33 10.54 14.54
N LEU A 101 -15.16 11.06 13.64
CA LEU A 101 -16.23 12.02 14.02
C LEU A 101 -17.28 11.36 14.90
N ILE A 102 -17.72 10.14 14.56
CA ILE A 102 -18.70 9.37 15.34
C ILE A 102 -18.11 9.05 16.72
N ASP A 103 -16.86 8.62 16.80
CA ASP A 103 -16.18 8.31 18.07
C ASP A 103 -16.08 9.55 18.97
N ARG A 104 -15.71 10.68 18.39
CA ARG A 104 -15.65 11.96 19.10
C ARG A 104 -17.04 12.43 19.58
N GLN A 105 -18.07 12.25 18.76
CA GLN A 105 -19.43 12.60 19.13
C GLN A 105 -19.93 11.72 20.28
N PHE A 106 -19.65 10.43 20.23
CA PHE A 106 -19.95 9.47 21.27
C PHE A 106 -19.22 9.79 22.59
N GLU A 107 -17.93 10.17 22.53
CA GLU A 107 -17.18 10.63 23.71
C GLU A 107 -17.80 11.86 24.36
N LEU A 108 -18.32 12.80 23.57
CA LEU A 108 -19.03 13.99 24.08
C LEU A 108 -20.34 13.61 24.76
N GLU A 109 -21.16 12.75 24.16
CA GLU A 109 -22.42 12.26 24.73
C GLU A 109 -22.19 11.53 26.06
N VAL A 110 -21.17 10.65 26.11
CA VAL A 110 -20.78 9.95 27.35
C VAL A 110 -20.32 10.94 28.41
N HIS A 111 -19.58 11.98 28.02
CA HIS A 111 -19.12 13.01 28.95
C HIS A 111 -20.29 13.82 29.51
N GLU A 112 -21.25 14.20 28.69
CA GLU A 112 -22.48 14.92 29.16
C GLU A 112 -23.31 14.04 30.10
N GLU A 113 -23.55 12.76 29.78
CA GLU A 113 -24.24 11.83 30.67
C GLU A 113 -23.55 11.64 32.01
N LEU A 114 -22.19 11.58 32.01
CA LEU A 114 -21.41 11.51 33.26
C LEU A 114 -21.54 12.78 34.09
N LEU A 115 -21.57 13.96 33.47
CA LEU A 115 -21.80 15.24 34.15
C LEU A 115 -23.17 15.30 34.77
N ASP A 116 -24.19 14.82 34.08
CA ASP A 116 -25.59 14.76 34.61
C ASP A 116 -25.64 13.83 35.83
N VAL A 117 -25.05 12.65 35.76
CA VAL A 117 -24.94 11.72 36.91
C VAL A 117 -24.24 12.37 38.10
N ILE A 118 -23.17 13.13 37.88
CA ILE A 118 -22.42 13.84 38.93
C ILE A 118 -23.26 14.98 39.50
N HIS A 119 -24.04 15.70 38.66
CA HIS A 119 -24.92 16.78 39.07
C HIS A 119 -26.05 16.25 39.94
N ASP A 120 -26.73 15.17 39.52
CA ASP A 120 -27.78 14.50 40.28
C ASP A 120 -27.24 14.01 41.64
N PHE A 121 -26.02 13.46 41.65
CA PHE A 121 -25.33 13.01 42.87
C PHE A 121 -25.08 14.17 43.86
N LYS A 122 -24.77 15.37 43.38
CA LYS A 122 -24.50 16.54 44.21
C LYS A 122 -25.81 17.17 44.79
N ASN A 123 -26.87 17.12 44.00
CA ASN A 123 -28.12 17.84 44.32
C ASN A 123 -29.13 16.99 45.12
N ASP A 124 -29.01 15.66 45.10
CA ASP A 124 -29.94 14.77 45.84
C ASP A 124 -29.47 14.58 47.28
N THR A 125 -29.97 15.47 48.17
CA THR A 125 -29.67 15.49 49.57
C THR A 125 -30.42 14.45 50.40
N ASP A 126 -31.49 13.86 49.85
CA ASP A 126 -32.42 12.99 50.58
C ASP A 126 -32.11 11.49 50.49
N MET A 127 -31.22 11.09 49.63
CA MET A 127 -30.86 9.69 49.44
C MET A 127 -29.73 9.24 50.36
N SER A 128 -29.83 8.07 51.02
CA SER A 128 -28.73 7.53 51.84
C SER A 128 -27.47 7.31 50.98
N LEU A 129 -26.31 7.53 51.55
CA LEU A 129 -24.99 7.45 50.85
C LEU A 129 -24.82 6.12 50.11
N ILE A 130 -25.35 5.01 50.65
CA ILE A 130 -25.29 3.69 50.06
C ILE A 130 -26.17 3.58 48.79
N LYS A 131 -27.36 4.18 48.78
CA LYS A 131 -28.24 4.22 47.63
C LYS A 131 -27.65 5.09 46.49
N ARG A 132 -27.07 6.23 46.87
CA ARG A 132 -26.36 7.14 45.95
C ARG A 132 -25.19 6.44 45.24
N LEU A 133 -24.38 5.72 45.98
CA LEU A 133 -23.25 4.96 45.43
C LEU A 133 -23.72 3.81 44.54
N LYS A 134 -24.80 3.10 44.89
CA LYS A 134 -25.39 2.05 44.05
C LYS A 134 -25.98 2.57 42.77
N HIS A 135 -26.67 3.74 42.83
CA HIS A 135 -27.30 4.34 41.65
C HIS A 135 -26.25 4.88 40.67
N ALA A 136 -25.27 5.63 41.17
CA ALA A 136 -24.14 6.11 40.38
C ALA A 136 -23.32 4.96 39.79
N GLY A 137 -23.04 3.93 40.58
CA GLY A 137 -22.27 2.76 40.12
C GLY A 137 -22.97 1.94 39.04
N SER A 138 -24.32 1.79 39.14
CA SER A 138 -25.10 1.07 38.11
C SER A 138 -25.12 1.83 36.79
N ARG A 139 -25.42 3.14 36.83
CA ARG A 139 -25.50 3.98 35.64
C ARG A 139 -24.13 4.18 34.96
N SER A 140 -23.11 4.45 35.76
CA SER A 140 -21.73 4.56 35.25
C SER A 140 -21.21 3.24 34.66
N MET A 141 -21.64 2.10 35.21
CA MET A 141 -21.28 0.78 34.70
C MET A 141 -21.97 0.45 33.37
N GLU A 142 -23.22 0.91 33.15
CA GLU A 142 -23.92 0.77 31.87
C GLU A 142 -23.27 1.63 30.78
N VAL A 143 -22.93 2.88 31.10
CA VAL A 143 -22.20 3.77 30.21
C VAL A 143 -20.82 3.19 29.85
N LEU A 144 -20.06 2.71 30.86
CA LEU A 144 -18.77 2.05 30.62
C LEU A 144 -18.90 0.77 29.78
N LYS A 145 -19.95 -0.03 29.99
CA LYS A 145 -20.22 -1.20 29.12
C LYS A 145 -20.56 -0.79 27.70
N GLY A 146 -21.33 0.30 27.54
CA GLY A 146 -21.63 0.88 26.21
C GLY A 146 -20.34 1.27 25.47
N VAL A 147 -19.45 2.02 26.14
CA VAL A 147 -18.13 2.41 25.61
C VAL A 147 -17.28 1.21 25.25
N PHE A 148 -17.22 0.21 26.13
CA PHE A 148 -16.42 -1.00 25.92
C PHE A 148 -16.93 -1.86 24.76
N ASN A 149 -18.26 -2.02 24.65
CA ASN A 149 -18.86 -2.77 23.55
C ASN A 149 -18.73 -2.01 22.21
N TYR A 150 -18.82 -0.69 22.22
CA TYR A 150 -18.60 0.14 21.05
C TYR A 150 -17.15 0.01 20.54
N ARG A 151 -16.16 0.19 21.41
CA ARG A 151 -14.74 0.00 21.04
C ARG A 151 -14.43 -1.41 20.52
N ARG A 152 -15.07 -2.44 21.10
CA ARG A 152 -14.90 -3.81 20.64
C ARG A 152 -15.50 -4.05 19.26
N ALA A 153 -16.65 -3.46 18.95
CA ALA A 153 -17.27 -3.58 17.63
C ALA A 153 -16.49 -2.86 16.52
N PHE A 154 -15.78 -1.77 16.87
CA PHE A 154 -14.93 -1.05 15.91
C PHE A 154 -13.54 -1.66 15.72
N ASN A 155 -13.02 -2.38 16.73
CA ASN A 155 -11.73 -3.08 16.61
C ASN A 155 -11.82 -4.43 15.87
N GLU A 156 -13.03 -4.90 15.52
CA GLU A 156 -13.21 -6.12 14.72
C GLU A 156 -13.35 -5.84 13.21
N ASP A 157 -13.43 -4.57 12.80
CA ASP A 157 -13.43 -4.20 11.38
C ASP A 157 -11.98 -3.85 10.97
N ASP A 158 -11.47 -4.53 9.94
CA ASP A 158 -10.16 -4.35 9.31
C ASP A 158 -9.96 -2.91 8.80
N SER A 159 -10.04 -1.95 9.71
CA SER A 159 -9.55 -0.61 9.42
C SER A 159 -8.05 -0.74 9.22
N LEU A 160 -7.54 -0.23 8.12
CA LEU A 160 -6.15 0.10 7.91
C LEU A 160 -5.70 1.04 9.06
N GLU A 161 -5.59 0.49 10.28
CA GLU A 161 -4.66 1.05 11.22
C GLU A 161 -3.31 0.99 10.49
N TYR A 162 -2.91 2.12 9.91
CA TYR A 162 -1.49 2.36 9.69
C TYR A 162 -0.87 2.15 11.05
N GLY A 163 -0.54 0.88 11.32
CA GLY A 163 0.02 0.49 12.58
C GLY A 163 1.18 1.44 12.79
N GLU A 164 1.32 1.97 13.98
CA GLU A 164 2.43 2.84 14.40
C GLU A 164 3.79 2.16 14.21
N ASN A 165 3.85 1.18 13.30
CA ASN A 165 5.01 0.39 12.99
C ASN A 165 5.86 1.18 11.98
N TYR A 166 7.05 1.54 12.43
CA TYR A 166 8.06 2.22 11.63
C TYR A 166 8.32 1.55 10.26
N TYR A 167 8.19 0.23 10.17
CA TYR A 167 8.37 -0.52 8.93
C TYR A 167 7.26 -0.25 7.92
N ASP A 168 6.01 -0.18 8.35
CA ASP A 168 4.86 0.12 7.49
C ASP A 168 4.95 1.53 6.91
N LEU A 169 5.40 2.49 7.75
CA LEU A 169 5.65 3.86 7.29
C LEU A 169 6.76 3.92 6.25
N LEU A 170 7.87 3.20 6.47
CA LEU A 170 8.96 3.12 5.50
C LEU A 170 8.50 2.50 4.18
N ASP A 171 7.78 1.39 4.26
CA ASP A 171 7.26 0.68 3.12
C ASP A 171 6.33 1.56 2.29
N ARG A 172 5.37 2.20 2.94
CA ARG A 172 4.50 3.18 2.27
C ARG A 172 5.26 4.34 1.64
N THR A 173 6.31 4.84 2.31
CA THR A 173 7.16 5.90 1.78
C THR A 173 7.88 5.45 0.50
N PHE A 174 8.43 4.24 0.48
CA PHE A 174 9.06 3.66 -0.72
C PHE A 174 8.06 3.48 -1.85
N SER A 175 6.87 2.97 -1.56
CA SER A 175 5.81 2.79 -2.55
C SER A 175 5.40 4.10 -3.20
N LEU A 176 5.21 5.16 -2.42
CA LEU A 176 4.89 6.49 -2.93
C LEU A 176 6.03 7.09 -3.77
N MET A 177 7.29 6.89 -3.36
CA MET A 177 8.45 7.31 -4.15
C MET A 177 8.51 6.56 -5.49
N ASN A 178 8.28 5.25 -5.48
CA ASN A 178 8.26 4.42 -6.67
C ASN A 178 7.13 4.82 -7.61
N HIS A 179 5.94 5.06 -7.07
CA HIS A 179 4.81 5.59 -7.84
C HIS A 179 5.16 6.91 -8.52
N LYS A 180 5.75 7.85 -7.78
CA LYS A 180 6.14 9.15 -8.34
C LYS A 180 7.23 9.05 -9.41
N ASN A 181 8.20 8.16 -9.22
CA ASN A 181 9.21 7.87 -10.23
C ASN A 181 8.60 7.25 -11.49
N THR A 182 7.62 6.37 -11.34
CA THR A 182 6.87 5.77 -12.45
C THR A 182 6.10 6.84 -13.24
N GLU A 183 5.39 7.75 -12.58
CA GLU A 183 4.72 8.87 -13.25
C GLU A 183 5.69 9.71 -14.09
N LEU A 184 6.82 10.10 -13.51
CA LEU A 184 7.85 10.86 -14.23
C LEU A 184 8.40 10.09 -15.44
N MET A 185 8.60 8.78 -15.31
CA MET A 185 9.04 7.96 -16.44
C MET A 185 7.99 7.87 -17.54
N LEU A 186 6.71 7.77 -17.18
CA LEU A 186 5.59 7.76 -18.15
C LEU A 186 5.45 9.11 -18.88
N GLU A 187 5.80 10.21 -18.25
CA GLU A 187 5.87 11.52 -18.91
C GLU A 187 7.03 11.59 -19.91
N LEU A 188 8.18 11.02 -19.55
CA LEU A 188 9.39 11.00 -20.40
C LEU A 188 9.31 10.00 -21.54
N CYS A 189 8.78 8.82 -21.26
CA CYS A 189 8.72 7.68 -22.18
C CYS A 189 7.26 7.17 -22.26
N LYS A 190 6.49 7.72 -23.19
CA LYS A 190 5.10 7.31 -23.38
C LYS A 190 5.02 5.92 -23.98
N PRO A 191 4.47 4.91 -23.30
CA PRO A 191 4.21 3.61 -23.88
C PRO A 191 3.01 3.67 -24.84
N ASP A 192 2.98 2.74 -25.80
CA ASP A 192 1.85 2.59 -26.72
C ASP A 192 0.67 1.90 -26.01
N ILE A 193 1.00 1.03 -25.04
CA ILE A 193 0.02 0.34 -24.18
C ILE A 193 0.49 0.45 -22.74
N LEU A 194 -0.37 0.97 -21.87
CA LEU A 194 -0.14 1.03 -20.44
C LEU A 194 -1.21 0.20 -19.71
N VAL A 195 -0.77 -0.79 -18.97
CA VAL A 195 -1.61 -1.56 -18.04
C VAL A 195 -1.24 -1.15 -16.63
N LYS A 196 -2.22 -0.72 -15.85
CA LYS A 196 -2.07 -0.30 -14.46
C LYS A 196 -2.73 -1.32 -13.55
N MET A 197 -2.02 -1.72 -12.50
CA MET A 197 -2.53 -2.57 -11.44
C MET A 197 -2.24 -1.89 -10.11
N PRO A 198 -3.28 -1.52 -9.35
CA PRO A 198 -3.09 -0.84 -8.07
C PRO A 198 -2.30 -1.70 -7.09
N PHE A 199 -1.28 -1.10 -6.51
CA PHE A 199 -0.41 -1.69 -5.51
C PHE A 199 -1.18 -2.17 -4.27
N ASP A 200 -2.15 -1.38 -3.81
CA ASP A 200 -2.93 -1.67 -2.60
C ASP A 200 -3.95 -2.82 -2.78
N SER A 201 -4.09 -3.37 -4.00
CA SER A 201 -5.03 -4.46 -4.29
C SER A 201 -4.59 -5.82 -3.75
N TYR A 202 -3.30 -5.99 -3.43
CA TYR A 202 -2.72 -7.24 -2.94
C TYR A 202 -1.62 -6.97 -1.93
N GLY A 203 -1.59 -7.75 -0.84
CA GLY A 203 -0.55 -7.65 0.20
C GLY A 203 0.79 -8.19 -0.30
N GLU A 204 1.86 -7.45 -0.07
CA GLU A 204 3.20 -7.70 -0.64
C GLU A 204 3.76 -9.10 -0.34
N ILE A 205 3.52 -9.62 0.86
CA ILE A 205 4.08 -10.92 1.29
C ILE A 205 2.99 -11.94 1.55
N SER A 206 1.82 -11.53 2.05
CA SER A 206 0.73 -12.43 2.44
C SER A 206 0.03 -13.08 1.24
N ASP A 207 0.06 -12.43 0.08
CA ASP A 207 -0.74 -12.81 -1.08
C ASP A 207 0.00 -13.64 -2.13
N TYR A 208 1.21 -14.12 -1.84
CA TYR A 208 1.89 -15.09 -2.73
C TYR A 208 1.05 -16.35 -3.02
N ALA A 209 0.17 -16.75 -2.11
CA ALA A 209 -0.78 -17.83 -2.33
C ALA A 209 -1.82 -17.50 -3.43
N LYS A 210 -2.05 -16.22 -3.72
CA LYS A 210 -2.98 -15.72 -4.75
C LYS A 210 -2.31 -15.49 -6.11
N ALA A 211 -1.09 -15.99 -6.32
CA ALA A 211 -0.31 -15.74 -7.55
C ALA A 211 -1.10 -16.04 -8.84
N LYS A 212 -1.95 -17.07 -8.83
CA LYS A 212 -2.81 -17.40 -9.99
C LYS A 212 -3.87 -16.32 -10.21
N GLU A 213 -4.55 -15.87 -9.17
CA GLU A 213 -5.56 -14.81 -9.23
C GLU A 213 -4.96 -13.51 -9.75
N ILE A 214 -3.79 -13.13 -9.23
CA ILE A 214 -3.04 -11.94 -9.66
C ILE A 214 -2.67 -12.05 -11.14
N SER A 215 -2.18 -13.21 -11.58
CA SER A 215 -1.85 -13.48 -12.97
C SER A 215 -3.09 -13.40 -13.89
N ASP A 216 -4.20 -14.00 -13.46
CA ASP A 216 -5.46 -13.96 -14.22
C ASP A 216 -6.00 -12.52 -14.32
N ARG A 217 -5.86 -11.73 -13.26
CA ARG A 217 -6.22 -10.31 -13.28
C ARG A 217 -5.35 -9.49 -14.23
N GLY A 218 -4.03 -9.68 -14.19
CA GLY A 218 -3.10 -9.03 -15.13
C GLY A 218 -3.42 -9.38 -16.60
N TYR A 219 -3.76 -10.64 -16.86
CA TYR A 219 -4.19 -11.07 -18.18
C TYR A 219 -5.47 -10.38 -18.66
N GLN A 220 -6.48 -10.25 -17.79
CA GLN A 220 -7.72 -9.53 -18.09
C GLN A 220 -7.46 -8.06 -18.42
N LEU A 221 -6.68 -7.37 -17.59
CA LEU A 221 -6.31 -5.97 -17.80
C LEU A 221 -5.58 -5.78 -19.15
N MET A 222 -4.67 -6.68 -19.49
CA MET A 222 -4.00 -6.65 -20.80
C MET A 222 -4.99 -6.86 -21.95
N CYS A 223 -5.90 -7.84 -21.85
CA CYS A 223 -6.91 -8.05 -22.86
C CYS A 223 -7.81 -6.82 -23.05
N GLU A 224 -8.14 -6.11 -21.98
CA GLU A 224 -8.90 -4.86 -22.05
C GLU A 224 -8.11 -3.75 -22.74
N ALA A 225 -6.84 -3.59 -22.41
CA ALA A 225 -5.95 -2.59 -23.02
C ALA A 225 -5.70 -2.84 -24.50
N LEU A 226 -5.75 -4.10 -24.97
CA LEU A 226 -5.56 -4.48 -26.37
C LEU A 226 -6.82 -4.32 -27.24
N LYS A 227 -8.03 -4.26 -26.66
CA LYS A 227 -9.30 -4.15 -27.42
C LYS A 227 -9.31 -3.02 -28.46
N PRO A 228 -8.86 -1.78 -28.14
CA PRO A 228 -8.85 -0.69 -29.11
C PRO A 228 -7.99 -1.00 -30.34
N LEU A 229 -6.82 -1.62 -30.15
CA LEU A 229 -5.90 -1.97 -31.25
C LEU A 229 -6.45 -3.08 -32.14
N CYS A 230 -7.10 -4.08 -31.54
CA CYS A 230 -7.75 -5.16 -32.31
C CYS A 230 -8.96 -4.67 -33.14
N SER A 231 -9.58 -3.57 -32.73
CA SER A 231 -10.71 -2.98 -33.47
C SER A 231 -10.28 -2.10 -34.65
N MET A 232 -9.03 -1.62 -34.67
CA MET A 232 -8.48 -0.77 -35.74
C MET A 232 -7.97 -1.56 -36.93
N HIS A 233 -7.84 -2.89 -36.81
CA HIS A 233 -7.38 -3.80 -37.86
C HIS A 233 -8.50 -4.63 -38.53
N LYS A 234 -9.76 -4.25 -38.31
CA LYS A 234 -10.92 -4.75 -39.03
C LYS A 234 -11.45 -3.67 -39.98
#